data_a40a666c35c119b028b442c5146d0cd8
#
_entry.id   a40a666c35c119b028b442c5146d0cd8
#
_cell.length_a   1.000
_cell.length_b   1.000
_cell.length_c   1.000
_cell.angle_alpha   90.00
_cell.angle_beta   90.00
_cell.angle_gamma   90.00
#
_symmetry.space_group_name_H-M   'P 1'
#
loop_
_entity.id
_entity.type
_entity.pdbx_description
1 polymer ?
#
loop_
_entity_poly.entity_id
_entity_poly.type
_entity_poly.pdbx_seq_one_letter_code
_entity_poly.pdbx_strand_id
1 'polypeptide(L)'
;MDRVHMKETQVVLNAIAKHLAHTNTYKTEWFILRVRRDKFGNIIGAGEDTAILILQDIYKNAKIVPQYPLARILTDEYKDSLSESYLKHKIDIMIFTPTRRIAVRVQGKDHDGVLKSARDTVQKKLLEWHDCVVVDLLWVECPTLFAEKKDKNSYVEVTNSLKSAGLYP
;
A
#
# COMPACT_ATOMS: atom_id res chain seq x y z
N MET A 1 14.27 -16.07 -9.39
CA MET A 1 15.36 -15.15 -8.98
C MET A 1 16.46 -16.00 -8.34
N ASP A 2 17.71 -15.87 -8.77
CA ASP A 2 18.79 -16.62 -8.15
C ASP A 2 19.24 -16.05 -6.81
N ARG A 3 20.02 -16.83 -6.03
CA ARG A 3 20.44 -16.44 -4.67
C ARG A 3 21.33 -15.19 -4.65
N VAL A 4 22.14 -14.96 -5.66
CA VAL A 4 23.05 -13.82 -5.74
C VAL A 4 22.23 -12.55 -5.95
N HIS A 5 21.29 -12.58 -6.86
CA HIS A 5 20.40 -11.45 -7.15
C HIS A 5 19.53 -11.07 -5.94
N MET A 6 19.04 -12.07 -5.19
CA MET A 6 18.30 -11.84 -3.94
C MET A 6 19.15 -11.14 -2.88
N LYS A 7 20.41 -11.54 -2.69
CA LYS A 7 21.29 -10.91 -1.70
C LYS A 7 21.59 -9.44 -2.03
N GLU A 8 21.89 -9.14 -3.28
CA GLU A 8 22.12 -7.76 -3.74
C GLU A 8 20.88 -6.90 -3.56
N THR A 9 19.72 -7.43 -3.92
CA THR A 9 18.46 -6.74 -3.75
C THR A 9 18.15 -6.46 -2.27
N GLN A 10 18.41 -7.42 -1.38
CA GLN A 10 18.21 -7.23 0.06
C GLN A 10 19.12 -6.15 0.63
N VAL A 11 20.37 -6.09 0.20
CA VAL A 11 21.30 -5.03 0.63
C VAL A 11 20.76 -3.65 0.25
N VAL A 12 20.28 -3.49 -0.98
CA VAL A 12 19.69 -2.23 -1.46
C VAL A 12 18.43 -1.89 -0.67
N LEU A 13 17.54 -2.86 -0.47
CA LEU A 13 16.30 -2.67 0.30
C LEU A 13 16.60 -2.23 1.74
N ASN A 14 17.59 -2.85 2.39
CA ASN A 14 17.99 -2.50 3.74
C ASN A 14 18.57 -1.09 3.82
N ALA A 15 19.39 -0.69 2.86
CA ALA A 15 19.96 0.65 2.80
C ALA A 15 18.86 1.71 2.64
N ILE A 16 17.90 1.48 1.75
CA ILE A 16 16.75 2.36 1.53
C ILE A 16 15.87 2.42 2.79
N ALA A 17 15.55 1.29 3.39
CA ALA A 17 14.71 1.22 4.58
C ALA A 17 15.34 1.96 5.76
N LYS A 18 16.65 1.82 6.00
CA LYS A 18 17.37 2.55 7.04
C LYS A 18 17.37 4.05 6.79
N HIS A 19 17.58 4.46 5.55
CA HIS A 19 17.57 5.87 5.19
C HIS A 19 16.18 6.49 5.41
N LEU A 20 15.12 5.82 4.99
CA LEU A 20 13.75 6.26 5.18
C LEU A 20 13.36 6.33 6.66
N ALA A 21 13.76 5.35 7.46
CA ALA A 21 13.51 5.35 8.90
C ALA A 21 14.19 6.54 9.59
N HIS A 22 15.39 6.91 9.17
CA HIS A 22 16.13 8.02 9.73
C HIS A 22 15.56 9.39 9.35
N THR A 23 15.07 9.55 8.13
CA THR A 23 14.55 10.82 7.62
C THR A 23 13.10 11.11 8.01
N ASN A 24 12.32 10.09 8.33
CA ASN A 24 10.89 10.25 8.62
C ASN A 24 10.57 10.65 10.07
N THR A 25 11.54 10.60 11.00
CA THR A 25 11.29 10.90 12.42
C THR A 25 10.80 12.34 12.63
N TYR A 26 11.24 13.27 11.81
CA TYR A 26 10.89 14.69 11.91
C TYR A 26 9.50 15.04 11.39
N LYS A 27 9.05 14.33 10.36
CA LYS A 27 7.75 14.60 9.71
C LYS A 27 6.59 13.87 10.39
N THR A 28 6.87 12.82 11.15
CA THR A 28 5.87 11.97 11.76
C THR A 28 5.05 12.70 12.82
N GLU A 29 5.69 13.51 13.66
CA GLU A 29 4.99 14.27 14.72
C GLU A 29 4.04 15.33 14.15
N TRP A 30 4.46 16.02 13.10
CA TRP A 30 3.63 17.03 12.44
C TRP A 30 2.44 16.41 11.69
N PHE A 31 2.66 15.25 11.10
CA PHE A 31 1.65 14.48 10.38
C PHE A 31 0.57 13.92 11.32
N ILE A 32 0.97 13.45 12.48
CA ILE A 32 0.10 12.89 13.53
C ILE A 32 -0.97 13.88 14.00
N LEU A 33 -0.68 15.17 13.97
CA LEU A 33 -1.60 16.23 14.44
C LEU A 33 -2.71 16.58 13.44
N ARG A 34 -2.64 16.15 12.19
CA ARG A 34 -3.57 16.56 11.11
C ARG A 34 -4.32 15.43 10.43
N VAL A 35 -4.01 14.19 10.72
CA VAL A 35 -4.55 13.03 9.99
C VAL A 35 -5.65 12.36 10.81
N ARG A 36 -6.72 11.94 10.14
CA ARG A 36 -7.79 11.14 10.75
C ARG A 36 -7.22 9.78 11.19
N ARG A 37 -7.72 9.30 12.34
CA ARG A 37 -7.38 7.99 12.86
C ARG A 37 -8.64 7.16 13.05
N ASP A 38 -8.52 5.85 12.84
CA ASP A 38 -9.56 4.91 13.21
C ASP A 38 -9.58 4.67 14.73
N LYS A 39 -10.54 3.84 15.20
CA LYS A 39 -10.67 3.49 16.61
C LYS A 39 -9.46 2.74 17.19
N PHE A 40 -8.59 2.20 16.36
CA PHE A 40 -7.37 1.51 16.76
C PHE A 40 -6.12 2.39 16.68
N GLY A 41 -6.26 3.68 16.36
CA GLY A 41 -5.16 4.62 16.23
C GLY A 41 -4.43 4.59 14.89
N ASN A 42 -4.91 3.83 13.90
CA ASN A 42 -4.34 3.79 12.56
C ASN A 42 -4.69 5.06 11.78
N ILE A 43 -3.73 5.55 11.02
CA ILE A 43 -3.91 6.72 10.16
C ILE A 43 -4.79 6.35 8.97
N ILE A 44 -5.86 7.11 8.76
CA ILE A 44 -6.75 6.95 7.62
C ILE A 44 -6.46 8.07 6.62
N GLY A 45 -5.99 7.70 5.43
CA GLY A 45 -5.82 8.61 4.30
C GLY A 45 -7.15 8.97 3.65
N ALA A 46 -7.18 10.09 2.93
CA ALA A 46 -8.34 10.48 2.15
C ALA A 46 -8.68 9.41 1.11
N GLY A 47 -9.93 9.05 1.01
CA GLY A 47 -10.44 8.07 0.04
C GLY A 47 -10.33 6.60 0.46
N GLU A 48 -9.62 6.25 1.53
CA GLU A 48 -9.46 4.85 1.95
C GLU A 48 -10.80 4.20 2.29
N ASP A 49 -11.64 4.85 3.09
CA ASP A 49 -12.95 4.31 3.48
C ASP A 49 -13.87 4.13 2.26
N THR A 50 -13.86 5.12 1.37
CA THR A 50 -14.64 5.06 0.13
C THR A 50 -14.15 3.93 -0.77
N ALA A 51 -12.84 3.76 -0.90
CA ALA A 51 -12.24 2.67 -1.66
C ALA A 51 -12.65 1.30 -1.11
N ILE A 52 -12.65 1.12 0.20
CA ILE A 52 -13.09 -0.13 0.85
C ILE A 52 -14.52 -0.46 0.46
N LEU A 53 -15.42 0.51 0.55
CA LEU A 53 -16.84 0.30 0.19
C LEU A 53 -17.00 -0.10 -1.27
N ILE A 54 -16.29 0.54 -2.17
CA ILE A 54 -16.33 0.22 -3.60
C ILE A 54 -15.76 -1.18 -3.86
N LEU A 55 -14.61 -1.49 -3.26
CA LEU A 55 -13.97 -2.80 -3.41
C LEU A 55 -14.81 -3.94 -2.83
N GLN A 56 -15.52 -3.70 -1.74
CA GLN A 56 -16.48 -4.65 -1.19
C GLN A 56 -17.62 -4.95 -2.16
N ASP A 57 -18.08 -3.96 -2.89
CA ASP A 57 -19.11 -4.15 -3.92
C ASP A 57 -18.57 -4.92 -5.14
N ILE A 58 -17.32 -4.68 -5.52
CA ILE A 58 -16.68 -5.35 -6.66
C ILE A 58 -16.31 -6.79 -6.31
N TYR A 59 -15.71 -7.01 -5.15
CA TYR A 59 -15.23 -8.31 -4.68
C TYR A 59 -16.09 -8.86 -3.55
N LYS A 60 -17.34 -9.19 -3.87
CA LYS A 60 -18.37 -9.59 -2.88
C LYS A 60 -18.00 -10.83 -2.05
N ASN A 61 -17.24 -11.75 -2.64
CA ASN A 61 -16.89 -13.03 -2.00
C ASN A 61 -15.44 -13.05 -1.49
N ALA A 62 -14.76 -11.92 -1.50
CA ALA A 62 -13.40 -11.81 -1.04
C ALA A 62 -13.34 -11.28 0.39
N LYS A 63 -12.28 -11.62 1.10
CA LYS A 63 -11.95 -11.03 2.40
C LYS A 63 -11.18 -9.72 2.15
N ILE A 64 -11.70 -8.62 2.65
CA ILE A 64 -11.07 -7.30 2.54
C ILE A 64 -10.63 -6.84 3.92
N VAL A 65 -9.33 -6.59 4.08
CA VAL A 65 -8.74 -6.22 5.36
C VAL A 65 -8.01 -4.88 5.22
N PRO A 66 -8.50 -3.82 5.89
CA PRO A 66 -7.80 -2.55 5.90
C PRO A 66 -6.57 -2.61 6.82
N GLN A 67 -5.59 -1.77 6.55
CA GLN A 67 -4.39 -1.59 7.37
C GLN A 67 -3.70 -2.92 7.70
N TYR A 68 -3.43 -3.71 6.66
CA TYR A 68 -2.84 -5.04 6.80
C TYR A 68 -1.31 -4.93 6.99
N PRO A 69 -0.74 -5.54 8.04
CA PRO A 69 0.69 -5.45 8.27
C PRO A 69 1.52 -6.08 7.16
N LEU A 70 2.47 -5.34 6.61
CA LEU A 70 3.41 -5.86 5.62
C LEU A 70 4.17 -7.08 6.14
N ALA A 71 4.52 -7.10 7.42
CA ALA A 71 5.22 -8.21 8.06
C ALA A 71 4.49 -9.56 7.95
N ARG A 72 3.17 -9.56 7.83
CA ARG A 72 2.37 -10.79 7.65
C ARG A 72 2.47 -11.37 6.25
N ILE A 73 2.91 -10.59 5.29
CA ILE A 73 3.08 -11.02 3.90
C ILE A 73 4.49 -11.56 3.69
N LEU A 74 5.48 -10.93 4.32
CA LEU A 74 6.89 -11.22 4.12
C LEU A 74 7.29 -12.59 4.68
N THR A 75 8.17 -13.29 3.96
CA THR A 75 8.84 -14.48 4.48
C THR A 75 9.87 -14.09 5.56
N ASP A 76 10.25 -15.03 6.41
CA ASP A 76 11.20 -14.79 7.51
C ASP A 76 12.54 -14.25 7.01
N GLU A 77 13.01 -14.72 5.85
CA GLU A 77 14.24 -14.24 5.21
C GLU A 77 14.21 -12.72 4.97
N TYR A 78 13.10 -12.19 4.47
CA TYR A 78 12.93 -10.75 4.25
C TYR A 78 12.73 -9.99 5.55
N LYS A 79 12.01 -10.55 6.52
CA LYS A 79 11.82 -9.93 7.83
C LYS A 79 13.13 -9.71 8.55
N ASP A 80 14.03 -10.69 8.53
CA ASP A 80 15.33 -10.60 9.18
C ASP A 80 16.25 -9.58 8.51
N SER A 81 16.02 -9.27 7.24
CA SER A 81 16.82 -8.35 6.45
C SER A 81 16.35 -6.89 6.51
N LEU A 82 15.11 -6.63 6.92
CA LEU A 82 14.52 -5.30 6.93
C LEU A 82 14.59 -4.66 8.31
N SER A 83 14.65 -3.32 8.35
CA SER A 83 14.57 -2.58 9.61
C SER A 83 13.19 -2.72 10.26
N GLU A 84 13.13 -2.63 11.59
CA GLU A 84 11.87 -2.68 12.34
C GLU A 84 10.86 -1.63 11.88
N SER A 85 11.32 -0.43 11.55
CA SER A 85 10.41 0.62 11.09
C SER A 85 9.72 0.24 9.77
N TYR A 86 10.41 -0.48 8.89
CA TYR A 86 9.83 -0.97 7.64
C TYR A 86 8.83 -2.11 7.90
N LEU A 87 9.14 -2.99 8.83
CA LEU A 87 8.26 -4.09 9.22
C LEU A 87 6.95 -3.62 9.86
N LYS A 88 6.93 -2.42 10.41
CA LYS A 88 5.73 -1.79 10.96
C LYS A 88 4.80 -1.18 9.91
N HIS A 89 5.22 -1.15 8.65
CA HIS A 89 4.38 -0.63 7.57
C HIS A 89 3.14 -1.48 7.38
N LYS A 90 2.06 -0.81 7.02
CA LYS A 90 0.79 -1.44 6.72
C LYS A 90 0.39 -1.17 5.29
N ILE A 91 -0.25 -2.16 4.68
CA ILE A 91 -0.89 -2.00 3.38
C ILE A 91 -2.28 -1.42 3.62
N ASP A 92 -2.63 -0.39 2.89
CA ASP A 92 -3.89 0.32 3.10
C ASP A 92 -5.10 -0.63 3.05
N ILE A 93 -5.15 -1.48 2.03
CA ILE A 93 -6.23 -2.46 1.86
C ILE A 93 -5.64 -3.74 1.27
N MET A 94 -5.90 -4.89 1.90
CA MET A 94 -5.61 -6.20 1.33
C MET A 94 -6.89 -6.92 0.95
N ILE A 95 -6.91 -7.49 -0.24
CA ILE A 95 -8.02 -8.31 -0.75
C ILE A 95 -7.53 -9.74 -0.94
N PHE A 96 -8.19 -10.68 -0.29
CA PHE A 96 -7.90 -12.10 -0.40
C PHE A 96 -9.03 -12.78 -1.18
N THR A 97 -8.75 -13.10 -2.44
CA THR A 97 -9.64 -13.93 -3.27
C THR A 97 -9.19 -15.39 -3.21
N PRO A 98 -9.99 -16.35 -3.68
CA PRO A 98 -9.55 -17.76 -3.71
C PRO A 98 -8.27 -18.01 -4.52
N THR A 99 -7.94 -17.14 -5.48
CA THR A 99 -6.82 -17.34 -6.39
C THR A 99 -5.72 -16.29 -6.28
N ARG A 100 -5.99 -15.14 -5.63
CA ARG A 100 -5.05 -14.02 -5.62
C ARG A 100 -5.05 -13.27 -4.29
N ARG A 101 -3.90 -12.65 -4.00
CA ARG A 101 -3.75 -11.63 -2.98
C ARG A 101 -3.53 -10.29 -3.69
N ILE A 102 -4.38 -9.33 -3.39
CA ILE A 102 -4.35 -8.02 -4.03
C ILE A 102 -4.05 -6.98 -2.95
N ALA A 103 -2.95 -6.25 -3.15
CA ALA A 103 -2.56 -5.16 -2.28
C ALA A 103 -2.97 -3.82 -2.92
N VAL A 104 -3.92 -3.13 -2.33
CA VAL A 104 -4.39 -1.83 -2.82
C VAL A 104 -3.75 -0.74 -1.97
N ARG A 105 -3.04 0.16 -2.65
CA ARG A 105 -2.41 1.31 -2.03
C ARG A 105 -3.16 2.58 -2.46
N VAL A 106 -3.57 3.35 -1.47
CA VAL A 106 -4.29 4.62 -1.71
C VAL A 106 -3.28 5.75 -1.59
N GLN A 107 -2.85 6.27 -2.74
CA GLN A 107 -1.75 7.22 -2.82
C GLN A 107 -2.25 8.64 -3.07
N GLY A 108 -2.32 9.42 -2.00
CA GLY A 108 -2.67 10.81 -2.03
C GLY A 108 -1.53 11.71 -2.53
N LYS A 109 -1.81 13.01 -2.58
CA LYS A 109 -0.89 14.03 -3.07
C LYS A 109 0.46 14.07 -2.35
N ASP A 110 0.51 13.62 -1.09
CA ASP A 110 1.72 13.63 -0.28
C ASP A 110 2.76 12.57 -0.70
N HIS A 111 2.42 11.69 -1.65
CA HIS A 111 3.32 10.65 -2.16
C HIS A 111 4.26 11.11 -3.29
N ASP A 112 4.27 12.41 -3.63
CA ASP A 112 5.07 12.96 -4.73
C ASP A 112 6.55 13.23 -4.38
N GLY A 113 6.97 13.07 -3.13
CA GLY A 113 8.35 13.27 -2.70
C GLY A 113 9.29 12.14 -3.13
N VAL A 114 10.55 12.45 -3.43
CA VAL A 114 11.57 11.46 -3.87
C VAL A 114 11.72 10.30 -2.88
N LEU A 115 11.75 10.58 -1.59
CA LEU A 115 11.88 9.55 -0.55
C LEU A 115 10.64 8.69 -0.43
N LYS A 116 9.45 9.28 -0.55
CA LYS A 116 8.20 8.54 -0.57
C LYS A 116 8.07 7.67 -1.82
N SER A 117 8.49 8.18 -2.98
CA SER A 117 8.53 7.43 -4.23
C SER A 117 9.45 6.21 -4.12
N ALA A 118 10.64 6.37 -3.53
CA ALA A 118 11.55 5.25 -3.28
C ALA A 118 10.94 4.21 -2.35
N ARG A 119 10.31 4.64 -1.25
CA ARG A 119 9.62 3.78 -0.30
C ARG A 119 8.47 3.01 -0.95
N ASP A 120 7.66 3.68 -1.75
CA ASP A 120 6.56 3.06 -2.47
C ASP A 120 7.05 2.02 -3.47
N THR A 121 8.16 2.29 -4.15
CA THR A 121 8.80 1.35 -5.06
C THR A 121 9.30 0.10 -4.33
N VAL A 122 9.95 0.26 -3.18
CA VAL A 122 10.41 -0.86 -2.35
C VAL A 122 9.23 -1.71 -1.89
N GLN A 123 8.18 -1.10 -1.36
CA GLN A 123 6.99 -1.80 -0.91
C GLN A 123 6.34 -2.58 -2.06
N LYS A 124 6.19 -1.96 -3.22
CA LYS A 124 5.64 -2.61 -4.42
C LYS A 124 6.43 -3.85 -4.81
N LYS A 125 7.76 -3.75 -4.84
CA LYS A 125 8.64 -4.88 -5.17
C LYS A 125 8.51 -6.00 -4.15
N LEU A 126 8.50 -5.70 -2.86
CA LEU A 126 8.31 -6.69 -1.81
C LEU A 126 6.98 -7.44 -1.97
N LEU A 127 5.91 -6.72 -2.26
CA LEU A 127 4.60 -7.31 -2.46
C LEU A 127 4.56 -8.20 -3.70
N GLU A 128 5.11 -7.73 -4.82
CA GLU A 128 5.17 -8.51 -6.07
C GLU A 128 6.01 -9.78 -5.91
N TRP A 129 7.13 -9.72 -5.19
CA TRP A 129 7.96 -10.89 -4.90
C TRP A 129 7.28 -11.91 -3.99
N HIS A 130 6.24 -11.52 -3.28
CA HIS A 130 5.42 -12.40 -2.44
C HIS A 130 4.07 -12.74 -3.11
N ASP A 131 4.02 -12.68 -4.44
CA ASP A 131 2.87 -13.06 -5.26
C ASP A 131 1.61 -12.23 -5.00
N CYS A 132 1.77 -10.97 -4.61
CA CYS A 132 0.68 -10.02 -4.52
C CYS A 132 0.55 -9.22 -5.81
N VAL A 133 -0.67 -9.00 -6.27
CA VAL A 133 -0.95 -8.01 -7.32
C VAL A 133 -1.08 -6.65 -6.63
N VAL A 134 -0.32 -5.68 -7.08
CA VAL A 134 -0.34 -4.33 -6.50
C VAL A 134 -1.20 -3.41 -7.34
N VAL A 135 -2.18 -2.77 -6.70
CA VAL A 135 -3.06 -1.77 -7.30
C VAL A 135 -2.81 -0.43 -6.64
N ASP A 136 -2.46 0.57 -7.41
CA ASP A 136 -2.26 1.93 -6.94
C ASP A 136 -3.45 2.81 -7.31
N LEU A 137 -4.15 3.32 -6.31
CA LEU A 137 -5.19 4.32 -6.47
C LEU A 137 -4.56 5.69 -6.31
N LEU A 138 -4.19 6.30 -7.44
CA LEU A 138 -3.48 7.58 -7.47
C LEU A 138 -4.47 8.74 -7.45
N TRP A 139 -4.19 9.77 -6.67
CA TRP A 139 -5.06 10.94 -6.55
C TRP A 139 -5.31 11.66 -7.89
N VAL A 140 -4.33 11.66 -8.81
CA VAL A 140 -4.48 12.26 -10.15
C VAL A 140 -5.45 11.48 -11.04
N GLU A 141 -5.58 10.18 -10.82
CA GLU A 141 -6.42 9.28 -11.60
C GLU A 141 -7.77 9.01 -10.94
N CYS A 142 -7.88 9.29 -9.65
CA CYS A 142 -9.07 9.00 -8.84
C CYS A 142 -9.57 10.24 -8.09
N PRO A 143 -9.83 11.36 -8.79
CA PRO A 143 -10.20 12.61 -8.11
C PRO A 143 -11.51 12.50 -7.32
N THR A 144 -12.50 11.76 -7.82
CA THR A 144 -13.78 11.57 -7.15
C THR A 144 -13.64 10.70 -5.90
N LEU A 145 -12.84 9.64 -5.99
CA LEU A 145 -12.52 8.78 -4.85
C LEU A 145 -11.86 9.58 -3.72
N PHE A 146 -10.85 10.37 -4.05
CA PHE A 146 -10.13 11.20 -3.07
C PHE A 146 -10.97 12.36 -2.53
N ALA A 147 -12.02 12.76 -3.23
CA ALA A 147 -13.06 13.67 -2.71
C ALA A 147 -14.06 12.97 -1.78
N GLU A 148 -13.84 11.71 -1.49
CA GLU A 148 -14.66 10.88 -0.59
C GLU A 148 -16.12 10.72 -1.05
N LYS A 149 -16.31 10.72 -2.37
CA LYS A 149 -17.62 10.51 -2.99
C LYS A 149 -17.73 9.08 -3.51
N LYS A 150 -18.74 8.36 -3.05
CA LYS A 150 -19.10 7.04 -3.57
C LYS A 150 -20.19 7.20 -4.63
N ASP A 151 -19.79 7.39 -5.87
CA ASP A 151 -20.69 7.54 -6.99
C ASP A 151 -20.20 6.78 -8.22
N LYS A 152 -20.91 6.90 -9.35
CA LYS A 152 -20.54 6.23 -10.59
C LYS A 152 -19.12 6.55 -11.03
N ASN A 153 -18.68 7.79 -10.84
CA ASN A 153 -17.34 8.22 -11.26
C ASN A 153 -16.22 7.56 -10.42
N SER A 154 -16.39 7.48 -9.11
CA SER A 154 -15.43 6.81 -8.25
C SER A 154 -15.35 5.31 -8.53
N TYR A 155 -16.46 4.66 -8.84
CA TYR A 155 -16.46 3.25 -9.30
C TYR A 155 -15.66 3.07 -10.59
N VAL A 156 -15.83 3.94 -11.56
CA VAL A 156 -15.08 3.90 -12.82
C VAL A 156 -13.60 4.11 -12.55
N GLU A 157 -13.23 5.06 -11.72
CA GLU A 157 -11.85 5.33 -11.34
C GLU A 157 -11.18 4.10 -10.70
N VAL A 158 -11.81 3.49 -9.72
CA VAL A 158 -11.31 2.27 -9.06
C VAL A 158 -11.22 1.11 -10.06
N THR A 159 -12.24 0.90 -10.88
CA THR A 159 -12.26 -0.16 -11.89
C THR A 159 -11.12 0.02 -12.90
N ASN A 160 -10.86 1.23 -13.35
CA ASN A 160 -9.76 1.51 -14.26
C ASN A 160 -8.40 1.20 -13.63
N SER A 161 -8.22 1.53 -12.35
CA SER A 161 -6.99 1.20 -11.62
C SER A 161 -6.80 -0.31 -11.48
N LEU A 162 -7.86 -1.04 -11.23
CA LEU A 162 -7.82 -2.51 -11.20
C LEU A 162 -7.42 -3.09 -12.57
N LYS A 163 -8.01 -2.60 -13.63
CA LYS A 163 -7.66 -3.02 -15.01
C LYS A 163 -6.21 -2.71 -15.36
N SER A 164 -5.70 -1.55 -14.96
CA SER A 164 -4.30 -1.18 -15.17
C SER A 164 -3.33 -2.14 -14.46
N ALA A 165 -3.75 -2.77 -13.38
CA ALA A 165 -2.99 -3.80 -12.68
C ALA A 165 -3.21 -5.22 -13.25
N GLY A 166 -3.97 -5.36 -14.34
CA GLY A 166 -4.26 -6.64 -14.96
C GLY A 166 -5.42 -7.40 -14.34
N LEU A 167 -6.24 -6.74 -13.54
CA LEU A 167 -7.41 -7.33 -12.90
C LEU A 167 -8.69 -6.96 -13.67
N TYR A 168 -9.53 -7.95 -13.91
CA TYR A 168 -10.79 -7.79 -14.64
C TYR A 168 -11.93 -8.33 -13.77
N PRO A 169 -12.37 -7.54 -12.81
CA PRO A 169 -13.44 -7.95 -11.91
C PRO A 169 -14.82 -8.06 -12.59
#